data_8ec591acc4a5e6e4c352c8c39b3047e7
#
_entry.id   8ec591acc4a5e6e4c352c8c39b3047e7
#
_cell.length_a   1.000
_cell.length_b   1.000
_cell.length_c   1.000
_cell.angle_alpha   90.00
_cell.angle_beta   90.00
_cell.angle_gamma   90.00
#
_symmetry.space_group_name_H-M   'P 1'
#
loop_
_entity.id
_entity.type
_entity.pdbx_description
1 polymer ?
#
loop_
_entity_poly.entity_id
_entity_poly.type
_entity_poly.pdbx_seq_one_letter_code
_entity_poly.pdbx_strand_id
1 'polypeptide(L)'
;GHQDCYRYSVLLRALFTMMFGWTSKRFQSLYETGKLDSSLSLEIEINRRFNFLMLTMDTKEPVAISHQFRKAIQNFATDSDVSEEHLDLIKSEIYGEFIHSMNSLEFIATQYQSHSDETTLFDLPKIIQEMTLDDVLEVGHHFIDNSEIVEFTIFPL
;
A
#
# COMPACT_ATOMS: atom_id res chain seq x y z
N GLY A 1 19.31 1.15 -6.79
CA GLY A 1 18.94 2.11 -7.84
C GLY A 1 17.51 2.58 -7.71
N HIS A 2 17.12 3.55 -8.52
CA HIS A 2 15.75 4.09 -8.51
C HIS A 2 14.70 3.04 -8.85
N GLN A 3 15.01 2.12 -9.75
CA GLN A 3 14.10 1.06 -10.13
C GLN A 3 13.83 0.09 -8.98
N ASP A 4 14.86 -0.20 -8.18
CA ASP A 4 14.70 -1.09 -7.03
C ASP A 4 13.82 -0.45 -5.96
N CYS A 5 13.98 0.84 -5.71
CA CYS A 5 13.13 1.58 -4.77
C CYS A 5 11.69 1.64 -5.25
N TYR A 6 11.50 1.86 -6.55
CA TYR A 6 10.16 1.91 -7.12
C TYR A 6 9.46 0.54 -7.03
N ARG A 7 10.16 -0.53 -7.43
CA ARG A 7 9.63 -1.87 -7.32
C ARG A 7 9.26 -2.20 -5.87
N TYR A 8 10.15 -1.88 -4.95
CA TYR A 8 9.93 -2.09 -3.52
C TYR A 8 8.66 -1.37 -3.03
N SER A 9 8.48 -0.12 -3.44
CA SER A 9 7.29 0.65 -3.05
C SER A 9 6.01 0.07 -3.61
N VAL A 10 6.03 -0.44 -4.86
CA VAL A 10 4.86 -1.07 -5.47
C VAL A 10 4.48 -2.34 -4.74
N LEU A 11 5.47 -3.17 -4.40
CA LEU A 11 5.23 -4.41 -3.66
C LEU A 11 4.68 -4.15 -2.26
N LEU A 12 5.23 -3.17 -1.55
CA LEU A 12 4.70 -2.77 -0.24
C LEU A 12 3.29 -2.20 -0.34
N ARG A 13 3.01 -1.42 -1.38
CA ARG A 13 1.67 -0.90 -1.61
C ARG A 13 0.68 -2.05 -1.80
N ALA A 14 1.07 -3.07 -2.58
CA ALA A 14 0.22 -4.24 -2.76
C ALA A 14 -0.05 -4.93 -1.41
N LEU A 15 0.97 -5.13 -0.60
CA LEU A 15 0.84 -5.77 0.71
C LEU A 15 -0.13 -4.99 1.61
N PHE A 16 0.12 -3.71 1.80
CA PHE A 16 -0.67 -2.93 2.74
C PHE A 16 -2.07 -2.61 2.22
N THR A 17 -2.25 -2.59 0.91
CA THR A 17 -3.60 -2.48 0.33
C THR A 17 -4.41 -3.75 0.59
N MET A 18 -3.77 -4.93 0.49
CA MET A 18 -4.44 -6.18 0.88
C MET A 18 -4.87 -6.16 2.35
N MET A 19 -4.04 -5.62 3.22
CA MET A 19 -4.30 -5.64 4.67
C MET A 19 -5.30 -4.59 5.12
N PHE A 20 -5.27 -3.41 4.53
CA PHE A 20 -6.02 -2.25 5.04
C PHE A 20 -6.94 -1.60 4.03
N GLY A 21 -6.93 -2.01 2.78
CA GLY A 21 -7.76 -1.43 1.74
C GLY A 21 -9.21 -1.90 1.76
N TRP A 22 -9.99 -1.39 0.82
CA TRP A 22 -11.43 -1.63 0.71
C TRP A 22 -11.84 -3.09 0.65
N THR A 23 -11.00 -3.93 0.05
CA THR A 23 -11.30 -5.33 -0.16
C THR A 23 -10.81 -6.20 0.99
N SER A 24 -10.15 -5.62 1.99
CA SER A 24 -9.72 -6.37 3.16
C SER A 24 -10.88 -6.68 4.09
N LYS A 25 -10.86 -7.85 4.69
CA LYS A 25 -11.85 -8.23 5.71
C LYS A 25 -11.75 -7.32 6.92
N ARG A 26 -10.54 -6.90 7.26
CA ARG A 26 -10.29 -5.98 8.37
C ARG A 26 -11.01 -4.66 8.16
N PHE A 27 -10.83 -4.04 7.00
CA PHE A 27 -11.48 -2.77 6.72
C PHE A 27 -13.01 -2.92 6.72
N GLN A 28 -13.52 -3.96 6.05
CA GLN A 28 -14.95 -4.17 5.95
C GLN A 28 -15.59 -4.39 7.31
N SER A 29 -14.95 -5.17 8.18
CA SER A 29 -15.43 -5.39 9.53
C SER A 29 -15.48 -4.10 10.35
N LEU A 30 -14.43 -3.29 10.27
CA LEU A 30 -14.39 -2.03 11.00
C LEU A 30 -15.37 -1.01 10.46
N TYR A 31 -15.57 -1.00 9.14
CA TYR A 31 -16.55 -0.13 8.49
C TYR A 31 -17.98 -0.52 8.90
N GLU A 32 -18.31 -1.80 8.83
CA GLU A 32 -19.64 -2.30 9.17
C GLU A 32 -20.00 -2.07 10.64
N THR A 33 -19.01 -2.10 11.54
CA THR A 33 -19.23 -1.86 12.97
C THR A 33 -19.15 -0.38 13.34
N GLY A 34 -18.95 0.50 12.35
CA GLY A 34 -18.88 1.94 12.59
C GLY A 34 -17.59 2.43 13.22
N LYS A 35 -16.56 1.58 13.30
CA LYS A 35 -15.28 1.94 13.90
C LYS A 35 -14.36 2.71 12.96
N LEU A 36 -14.56 2.53 11.66
CA LEU A 36 -13.89 3.29 10.62
C LEU A 36 -14.92 3.76 9.61
N ASP A 37 -14.65 4.88 8.97
CA ASP A 37 -15.42 5.32 7.81
C ASP A 37 -14.57 5.16 6.54
N SER A 38 -15.00 5.75 5.44
CA SER A 38 -14.30 5.64 4.15
C SER A 38 -13.06 6.53 4.05
N SER A 39 -12.67 7.21 5.12
CA SER A 39 -11.56 8.17 5.11
C SER A 39 -10.18 7.52 5.19
N LEU A 40 -10.09 6.21 5.45
CA LEU A 40 -8.80 5.54 5.58
C LEU A 40 -7.98 5.74 4.31
N SER A 41 -6.80 6.29 4.45
CA SER A 41 -5.85 6.44 3.36
C SER A 41 -4.49 5.90 3.75
N LEU A 42 -3.74 5.46 2.75
CA LEU A 42 -2.47 4.80 2.89
C LEU A 42 -1.42 5.55 2.07
N GLU A 43 -0.32 5.93 2.71
CA GLU A 43 0.82 6.52 2.01
C GLU A 43 2.08 5.74 2.33
N ILE A 44 2.85 5.46 1.30
CA ILE A 44 4.14 4.78 1.41
C ILE A 44 5.20 5.68 0.81
N GLU A 45 6.25 5.95 1.58
CA GLU A 45 7.38 6.75 1.14
C GLU A 45 8.62 5.89 1.21
N ILE A 46 9.27 5.68 0.08
CA ILE A 46 10.48 4.88 -0.03
C ILE A 46 11.57 5.75 -0.64
N ASN A 47 12.63 5.99 0.11
CA ASN A 47 13.78 6.71 -0.40
C ASN A 47 15.08 6.12 0.20
N ARG A 48 16.22 6.67 -0.19
CA ARG A 48 17.51 6.13 0.24
C ARG A 48 17.79 6.32 1.72
N ARG A 49 17.13 7.28 2.36
CA ARG A 49 17.40 7.64 3.75
C ARG A 49 16.47 6.95 4.72
N PHE A 50 15.21 6.81 4.34
CA PHE A 50 14.21 6.19 5.20
C PHE A 50 13.06 5.67 4.38
N ASN A 51 12.37 4.70 4.94
CA ASN A 51 11.14 4.16 4.40
C ASN A 51 10.07 4.33 5.46
N PHE A 52 8.88 4.80 5.07
CA PHE A 52 7.80 4.88 6.05
C PHE A 52 6.45 4.58 5.44
N LEU A 53 5.58 4.10 6.29
CA LEU A 53 4.17 3.85 6.01
C LEU A 53 3.35 4.78 6.87
N MET A 54 2.44 5.54 6.26
CA MET A 54 1.51 6.38 7.00
C MET A 54 0.08 5.96 6.70
N LEU A 55 -0.67 5.69 7.75
CA LEU A 55 -2.10 5.41 7.68
C LEU A 55 -2.86 6.56 8.30
N THR A 56 -3.73 7.18 7.52
CA THR A 56 -4.56 8.31 7.97
C THR A 56 -6.01 7.85 8.02
N MET A 57 -6.71 8.13 9.12
CA MET A 57 -8.07 7.66 9.31
C MET A 57 -8.85 8.51 10.32
N ASP A 58 -10.16 8.47 10.20
CA ASP A 58 -11.09 9.03 11.19
C ASP A 58 -11.68 7.86 11.97
N THR A 59 -11.56 7.92 13.30
CA THR A 59 -12.14 6.87 14.15
C THR A 59 -12.43 7.44 15.55
N LYS A 60 -13.42 6.84 16.21
CA LYS A 60 -13.74 7.13 17.61
C LYS A 60 -12.87 6.33 18.59
N GLU A 61 -12.12 5.33 18.08
CA GLU A 61 -11.32 4.43 18.90
C GLU A 61 -9.84 4.43 18.45
N PRO A 62 -9.15 5.58 18.55
CA PRO A 62 -7.81 5.74 17.98
C PRO A 62 -6.78 4.79 18.59
N VAL A 63 -6.84 4.58 19.91
CA VAL A 63 -5.85 3.73 20.60
C VAL A 63 -6.04 2.26 20.20
N ALA A 64 -7.28 1.79 20.22
CA ALA A 64 -7.59 0.40 19.88
C ALA A 64 -7.25 0.09 18.43
N ILE A 65 -7.61 0.98 17.51
CA ILE A 65 -7.33 0.79 16.07
C ILE A 65 -5.83 0.82 15.80
N SER A 66 -5.11 1.77 16.37
CA SER A 66 -3.65 1.84 16.21
C SER A 66 -2.98 0.57 16.68
N HIS A 67 -3.39 0.07 17.84
CA HIS A 67 -2.83 -1.18 18.39
C HIS A 67 -3.13 -2.36 17.49
N GLN A 68 -4.36 -2.47 17.01
CA GLN A 68 -4.78 -3.54 16.12
C GLN A 68 -3.99 -3.53 14.82
N PHE A 69 -3.81 -2.34 14.22
CA PHE A 69 -3.09 -2.21 12.95
C PHE A 69 -1.60 -2.51 13.13
N ARG A 70 -0.98 -2.04 14.21
CA ARG A 70 0.44 -2.36 14.48
C ARG A 70 0.65 -3.86 14.65
N LYS A 71 -0.26 -4.51 15.37
CA LYS A 71 -0.19 -5.95 15.56
C LYS A 71 -0.37 -6.69 14.23
N ALA A 72 -1.30 -6.22 13.39
CA ALA A 72 -1.50 -6.81 12.07
C ALA A 72 -0.25 -6.69 11.21
N ILE A 73 0.40 -5.53 11.21
CA ILE A 73 1.63 -5.31 10.45
C ILE A 73 2.74 -6.25 10.93
N GLN A 74 2.88 -6.42 12.24
CA GLN A 74 3.89 -7.32 12.80
C GLN A 74 3.65 -8.78 12.40
N ASN A 75 2.39 -9.17 12.19
CA ASN A 75 1.99 -10.54 11.87
C ASN A 75 1.46 -10.66 10.45
N PHE A 76 1.93 -9.83 9.54
CA PHE A 76 1.39 -9.74 8.19
C PHE A 76 1.43 -11.07 7.42
N ALA A 77 2.48 -11.87 7.63
CA ALA A 77 2.68 -13.10 6.87
C ALA A 77 1.60 -14.15 7.14
N THR A 78 0.93 -14.06 8.29
CA THR A 78 -0.16 -14.98 8.66
C THR A 78 -1.53 -14.31 8.59
N ASP A 79 -1.60 -13.10 8.07
CA ASP A 79 -2.86 -12.36 7.95
C ASP A 79 -3.75 -13.01 6.88
N SER A 80 -5.03 -13.19 7.20
CA SER A 80 -5.97 -13.85 6.30
C SER A 80 -6.25 -13.05 5.03
N ASP A 81 -5.99 -11.74 5.05
CA ASP A 81 -6.14 -10.89 3.88
C ASP A 81 -4.94 -10.96 2.93
N VAL A 82 -3.84 -11.56 3.35
CA VAL A 82 -2.64 -11.74 2.54
C VAL A 82 -2.70 -13.11 1.88
N SER A 83 -3.18 -13.14 0.64
CA SER A 83 -3.39 -14.37 -0.12
C SER A 83 -3.16 -14.13 -1.60
N GLU A 84 -2.97 -15.22 -2.35
CA GLU A 84 -2.78 -15.12 -3.80
C GLU A 84 -4.02 -14.58 -4.50
N GLU A 85 -5.21 -15.02 -4.10
CA GLU A 85 -6.47 -14.50 -4.65
C GLU A 85 -6.58 -13.00 -4.45
N HIS A 86 -6.30 -12.55 -3.23
CA HIS A 86 -6.40 -11.13 -2.91
C HIS A 86 -5.33 -10.33 -3.63
N LEU A 87 -4.12 -10.89 -3.74
CA LEU A 87 -3.06 -10.23 -4.49
C LEU A 87 -3.46 -10.04 -5.95
N ASP A 88 -4.06 -11.04 -6.58
CA ASP A 88 -4.52 -10.93 -7.96
C ASP A 88 -5.54 -9.81 -8.13
N LEU A 89 -6.46 -9.67 -7.19
CA LEU A 89 -7.43 -8.59 -7.18
C LEU A 89 -6.74 -7.22 -7.06
N ILE A 90 -5.81 -7.10 -6.14
CA ILE A 90 -5.07 -5.85 -5.93
C ILE A 90 -4.21 -5.50 -7.16
N LYS A 91 -3.58 -6.49 -7.79
CA LYS A 91 -2.84 -6.28 -9.02
C LYS A 91 -3.73 -5.70 -10.12
N SER A 92 -4.94 -6.23 -10.25
CA SER A 92 -5.91 -5.73 -11.22
C SER A 92 -6.32 -4.29 -10.92
N GLU A 93 -6.51 -3.95 -9.65
CA GLU A 93 -6.84 -2.59 -9.24
C GLU A 93 -5.71 -1.60 -9.54
N ILE A 94 -4.49 -1.96 -9.22
CA ILE A 94 -3.32 -1.11 -9.50
C ILE A 94 -3.15 -0.91 -11.00
N TYR A 95 -3.30 -1.97 -11.77
CA TYR A 95 -3.21 -1.90 -13.23
C TYR A 95 -4.32 -1.02 -13.80
N GLY A 96 -5.55 -1.17 -13.30
CA GLY A 96 -6.68 -0.34 -13.71
C GLY A 96 -6.46 1.14 -13.42
N GLU A 97 -5.93 1.47 -12.25
CA GLU A 97 -5.57 2.85 -11.91
C GLU A 97 -4.51 3.39 -12.86
N PHE A 98 -3.51 2.57 -13.19
CA PHE A 98 -2.46 2.95 -14.13
C PHE A 98 -3.04 3.27 -15.50
N ILE A 99 -3.90 2.40 -16.04
CA ILE A 99 -4.53 2.59 -17.34
C ILE A 99 -5.38 3.85 -17.33
N HIS A 100 -6.17 4.06 -16.27
CA HIS A 100 -6.99 5.26 -16.14
C HIS A 100 -6.14 6.51 -16.14
N SER A 101 -5.03 6.50 -15.42
CA SER A 101 -4.09 7.63 -15.36
C SER A 101 -3.45 7.92 -16.72
N MET A 102 -3.10 6.87 -17.45
CA MET A 102 -2.49 7.01 -18.77
C MET A 102 -3.43 7.62 -19.80
N ASN A 103 -4.73 7.51 -19.60
CA ASN A 103 -5.73 8.12 -20.46
C ASN A 103 -5.92 9.62 -20.19
N SER A 104 -5.27 10.14 -19.15
CA SER A 104 -5.32 11.56 -18.81
C SER A 104 -4.07 12.26 -19.35
N LEU A 105 -4.24 13.14 -20.33
CA LEU A 105 -3.14 13.92 -20.89
C LEU A 105 -2.47 14.78 -19.83
N GLU A 106 -3.27 15.34 -18.93
CA GLU A 106 -2.78 16.16 -17.83
C GLU A 106 -1.89 15.35 -16.88
N PHE A 107 -2.32 14.15 -16.54
CA PHE A 107 -1.51 13.26 -15.70
C PHE A 107 -0.19 12.93 -16.37
N ILE A 108 -0.21 12.56 -17.65
CA ILE A 108 0.99 12.21 -18.41
C ILE A 108 1.97 13.39 -18.43
N ALA A 109 1.47 14.58 -18.72
CA ALA A 109 2.30 15.80 -18.77
C ALA A 109 2.93 16.08 -17.40
N THR A 110 2.14 15.98 -16.33
CA THR A 110 2.62 16.22 -14.96
C THR A 110 3.69 15.22 -14.57
N GLN A 111 3.47 13.94 -14.83
CA GLN A 111 4.43 12.89 -14.51
C GLN A 111 5.73 13.07 -15.31
N TYR A 112 5.61 13.45 -16.55
CA TYR A 112 6.76 13.67 -17.41
C TYR A 112 7.64 14.80 -16.89
N GLN A 113 7.04 15.84 -16.36
CA GLN A 113 7.75 17.00 -15.83
C GLN A 113 8.35 16.73 -14.44
N SER A 114 7.67 15.95 -13.61
CA SER A 114 8.07 15.75 -12.22
C SER A 114 9.10 14.63 -12.04
N HIS A 115 9.17 13.70 -12.98
CA HIS A 115 10.11 12.57 -12.91
C HIS A 115 11.19 12.70 -13.97
N SER A 116 12.44 12.78 -13.51
CA SER A 116 13.60 12.77 -14.41
C SER A 116 13.83 11.36 -15.01
N ASP A 117 13.19 10.34 -14.46
CA ASP A 117 13.34 8.96 -14.90
C ASP A 117 12.02 8.47 -15.50
N GLU A 118 11.93 8.51 -16.83
CA GLU A 118 10.76 8.09 -17.58
C GLU A 118 10.48 6.60 -17.44
N THR A 119 11.52 5.81 -17.13
CA THR A 119 11.40 4.36 -17.09
C THR A 119 10.52 3.87 -15.95
N THR A 120 10.47 4.58 -14.81
CA THR A 120 9.72 4.13 -13.65
C THR A 120 8.22 4.03 -13.91
N LEU A 121 7.65 4.97 -14.65
CA LEU A 121 6.22 4.95 -14.96
C LEU A 121 5.87 3.78 -15.89
N PHE A 122 6.70 3.53 -16.89
CA PHE A 122 6.46 2.47 -17.86
C PHE A 122 6.83 1.08 -17.32
N ASP A 123 7.57 1.01 -16.22
CA ASP A 123 7.92 -0.26 -15.59
C ASP A 123 6.77 -0.84 -14.75
N LEU A 124 5.78 -0.04 -14.39
CA LEU A 124 4.69 -0.48 -13.52
C LEU A 124 3.94 -1.70 -14.04
N PRO A 125 3.52 -1.74 -15.33
CA PRO A 125 2.85 -2.95 -15.83
C PRO A 125 3.70 -4.21 -15.69
N LYS A 126 5.00 -4.11 -15.95
CA LYS A 126 5.92 -5.24 -15.82
C LYS A 126 6.04 -5.69 -14.36
N ILE A 127 6.19 -4.75 -13.45
CA ILE A 127 6.26 -5.04 -12.01
C ILE A 127 5.00 -5.76 -11.57
N ILE A 128 3.83 -5.27 -11.95
CA ILE A 128 2.56 -5.89 -11.59
C ILE A 128 2.47 -7.29 -12.17
N GLN A 129 2.82 -7.47 -13.44
CA GLN A 129 2.73 -8.76 -14.11
C GLN A 129 3.63 -9.81 -13.45
N GLU A 130 4.85 -9.43 -13.08
CA GLU A 130 5.86 -10.35 -12.52
C GLU A 130 5.73 -10.54 -11.01
N MET A 131 4.95 -9.72 -10.33
CA MET A 131 4.80 -9.75 -8.88
C MET A 131 4.16 -11.06 -8.41
N THR A 132 4.81 -11.73 -7.48
CA THR A 132 4.29 -12.94 -6.83
C THR A 132 4.02 -12.67 -5.36
N LEU A 133 3.22 -13.54 -4.73
CA LEU A 133 2.99 -13.43 -3.29
C LEU A 133 4.30 -13.60 -2.51
N ASP A 134 5.19 -14.50 -2.95
CA ASP A 134 6.48 -14.67 -2.32
C ASP A 134 7.31 -13.38 -2.34
N ASP A 135 7.29 -12.66 -3.46
CA ASP A 135 7.97 -11.37 -3.58
C ASP A 135 7.39 -10.36 -2.58
N VAL A 136 6.07 -10.31 -2.46
CA VAL A 136 5.38 -9.40 -1.53
C VAL A 136 5.73 -9.73 -0.10
N LEU A 137 5.75 -11.01 0.27
CA LEU A 137 6.12 -11.44 1.61
C LEU A 137 7.59 -11.10 1.92
N GLU A 138 8.47 -11.28 0.95
CA GLU A 138 9.88 -10.95 1.12
C GLU A 138 10.08 -9.46 1.43
N VAL A 139 9.45 -8.58 0.68
CA VAL A 139 9.58 -7.14 0.95
C VAL A 139 8.90 -6.74 2.26
N GLY A 140 7.82 -7.43 2.64
CA GLY A 140 7.19 -7.22 3.94
C GLY A 140 8.12 -7.56 5.09
N HIS A 141 8.80 -8.69 5.02
CA HIS A 141 9.80 -9.07 6.01
C HIS A 141 10.94 -8.07 6.08
N HIS A 142 11.43 -7.65 4.92
CA HIS A 142 12.50 -6.65 4.85
C HIS A 142 12.06 -5.34 5.51
N PHE A 143 10.86 -4.88 5.24
CA PHE A 143 10.32 -3.65 5.80
C PHE A 143 10.26 -3.71 7.33
N ILE A 144 9.76 -4.81 7.87
CA ILE A 144 9.58 -4.99 9.31
C ILE A 144 10.92 -5.21 10.01
N ASP A 145 11.80 -6.04 9.44
CA ASP A 145 13.09 -6.38 10.04
C ASP A 145 14.04 -5.19 10.12
N ASN A 146 13.88 -4.22 9.22
CA ASN A 146 14.71 -3.02 9.21
C ASN A 146 14.13 -1.90 10.07
N SER A 147 13.13 -2.20 10.90
CA SER A 147 12.53 -1.24 11.84
C SER A 147 12.07 0.04 11.16
N GLU A 148 11.43 -0.13 9.98
CA GLU A 148 10.93 1.00 9.22
C GLU A 148 9.83 1.74 10.00
N ILE A 149 9.67 3.02 9.70
CA ILE A 149 8.73 3.87 10.43
C ILE A 149 7.30 3.60 10.00
N VAL A 150 6.44 3.31 10.97
CA VAL A 150 5.00 3.19 10.76
C VAL A 150 4.32 4.26 11.59
N GLU A 151 3.55 5.14 10.92
CA GLU A 151 2.84 6.22 11.59
C GLU A 151 1.35 6.14 11.33
N PHE A 152 0.58 6.49 12.35
CA PHE A 152 -0.88 6.61 12.25
C PHE A 152 -1.26 8.06 12.52
N THR A 153 -1.94 8.67 11.55
CA THR A 153 -2.55 9.98 11.74
C THR A 153 -4.04 9.75 11.90
N ILE A 154 -4.55 10.05 13.08
CA ILE A 154 -5.93 9.73 13.44
C ILE A 154 -6.64 11.00 13.83
N PHE A 155 -7.79 11.23 13.20
CA PHE A 155 -8.67 12.33 13.53
C PHE A 155 -9.86 11.77 14.30
N PRO A 156 -10.09 12.20 15.55
CA PRO A 156 -11.24 11.72 16.32
C PRO A 156 -12.54 12.21 15.69
N LEU A 157 -13.50 11.32 15.62
CA LEU A 157 -14.84 11.64 15.13
C LEU A 157 -15.68 12.28 16.25
#